data_a7fd5adc0ba5dc474b219c37dd1d9629
#
_entry.id   a7fd5adc0ba5dc474b219c37dd1d9629
#
_cell.length_a   1.000
_cell.length_b   1.000
_cell.length_c   1.000
_cell.angle_alpha   90.00
_cell.angle_beta   90.00
_cell.angle_gamma   90.00
#
_symmetry.space_group_name_H-M   'P 1'
#
loop_
_entity.id
_entity.type
_entity.pdbx_description
1 polymer ?
#
loop_
_entity_poly.entity_id
_entity_poly.type
_entity_poly.pdbx_seq_one_letter_code
_entity_poly.pdbx_strand_id
1 'polypeptide(L)'
;MRYLVRLSVPRAGGWRAWGTTRDEFGHQLAEQESAAIVLHVDSEIRRGRDYVRVIVLATVDADDVAEALDLAWWAFRKAAGEDLAGWDLAAAEAEVRPEGH
;
A
#
# COMPACT_ATOMS: atom_id res chain seq x y z
N MET A 1 18.35 -8.60 -4.28
CA MET A 1 18.08 -8.69 -2.85
C MET A 1 16.61 -8.44 -2.59
N ARG A 2 16.02 -9.14 -1.64
CA ARG A 2 14.61 -8.94 -1.29
C ARG A 2 14.44 -7.99 -0.14
N TYR A 3 13.44 -7.14 -0.25
CA TYR A 3 13.08 -6.17 0.78
C TYR A 3 11.62 -6.33 1.16
N LEU A 4 11.35 -6.06 2.44
CA LEU A 4 9.98 -5.93 2.95
C LEU A 4 9.66 -4.45 3.03
N VAL A 5 8.61 -4.03 2.32
CA VAL A 5 8.14 -2.64 2.31
C VAL A 5 6.75 -2.59 2.93
N ARG A 6 6.57 -1.70 3.90
CA ARG A 6 5.28 -1.44 4.52
C ARG A 6 4.89 0.00 4.22
N LEU A 7 3.83 0.16 3.44
CA LEU A 7 3.24 1.47 3.17
C LEU A 7 2.00 1.63 4.03
N SER A 8 1.85 2.76 4.68
CA SER A 8 0.71 3.06 5.54
C SER A 8 0.12 4.40 5.09
N VAL A 9 -1.07 4.38 4.51
CA VAL A 9 -1.68 5.56 3.89
C VAL A 9 -3.08 5.77 4.44
N PRO A 10 -3.39 6.96 4.99
CA PRO A 10 -4.74 7.27 5.40
C PRO A 10 -5.70 7.38 4.21
N ARG A 11 -6.90 6.84 4.39
CA ARG A 11 -7.97 6.91 3.40
C ARG A 11 -8.99 7.95 3.83
N ALA A 12 -9.28 8.92 2.96
CA ALA A 12 -10.31 9.91 3.19
C ALA A 12 -11.70 9.27 3.10
N GLY A 13 -12.68 9.82 3.81
CA GLY A 13 -14.05 9.33 3.82
C GLY A 13 -14.31 8.17 4.78
N GLY A 14 -13.32 7.78 5.56
CA GLY A 14 -13.45 6.83 6.64
C GLY A 14 -13.75 5.40 6.22
N TRP A 15 -14.29 4.63 7.15
CA TRP A 15 -14.54 3.20 7.00
C TRP A 15 -15.52 2.86 5.89
N ARG A 16 -16.59 3.65 5.75
CA ARG A 16 -17.59 3.38 4.72
C ARG A 16 -17.05 3.53 3.31
N ALA A 17 -16.31 4.60 3.07
CA ALA A 17 -15.69 4.84 1.78
C ALA A 17 -14.67 3.73 1.48
N TRP A 18 -13.90 3.32 2.47
CA TRP A 18 -12.96 2.21 2.31
C TRP A 18 -13.67 0.89 2.05
N GLY A 19 -14.76 0.61 2.76
CA GLY A 19 -15.53 -0.62 2.60
C GLY A 19 -16.05 -0.83 1.18
N THR A 20 -16.40 0.26 0.47
CA THR A 20 -16.85 0.18 -0.92
C THR A 20 -15.69 0.11 -1.92
N THR A 21 -14.51 0.56 -1.56
CA THR A 21 -13.34 0.65 -2.44
C THR A 21 -12.36 -0.52 -2.25
N ARG A 22 -12.37 -1.13 -1.08
CA ARG A 22 -11.41 -2.14 -0.63
C ARG A 22 -11.20 -3.28 -1.61
N ASP A 23 -12.29 -3.88 -2.08
CA ASP A 23 -12.21 -5.05 -2.97
C ASP A 23 -11.61 -4.67 -4.31
N GLU A 24 -12.02 -3.54 -4.86
CA GLU A 24 -11.47 -3.03 -6.12
C GLU A 24 -10.00 -2.67 -5.99
N PHE A 25 -9.63 -1.99 -4.91
CA PHE A 25 -8.23 -1.65 -4.67
C PHE A 25 -7.36 -2.90 -4.52
N GLY A 26 -7.83 -3.89 -3.75
CA GLY A 26 -7.13 -5.15 -3.57
C GLY A 26 -6.97 -5.92 -4.89
N HIS A 27 -8.01 -5.91 -5.72
CA HIS A 27 -7.97 -6.53 -7.03
C HIS A 27 -6.95 -5.85 -7.96
N GLN A 28 -6.98 -4.53 -8.02
CA GLN A 28 -6.04 -3.76 -8.84
C GLN A 28 -4.61 -3.91 -8.33
N LEU A 29 -4.43 -3.98 -7.01
CA LEU A 29 -3.11 -4.21 -6.43
C LEU A 29 -2.57 -5.59 -6.81
N ALA A 30 -3.41 -6.62 -6.77
CA ALA A 30 -3.03 -7.97 -7.16
C ALA A 30 -2.58 -8.05 -8.63
N GLU A 31 -3.14 -7.21 -9.50
CA GLU A 31 -2.72 -7.14 -10.90
C GLU A 31 -1.30 -6.58 -11.08
N GLN A 32 -0.77 -5.89 -10.06
CA GLN A 32 0.60 -5.36 -10.10
C GLN A 32 1.64 -6.39 -9.65
N GLU A 33 1.20 -7.56 -9.17
CA GLU A 33 2.14 -8.59 -8.76
C GLU A 33 2.91 -9.18 -9.94
N SER A 34 4.14 -9.55 -9.67
CA SER A 34 5.01 -10.21 -10.63
C SER A 34 6.01 -11.09 -9.87
N ALA A 35 6.95 -11.71 -10.59
CA ALA A 35 8.03 -12.46 -9.94
C ALA A 35 8.90 -11.59 -9.01
N ALA A 36 8.93 -10.28 -9.27
CA ALA A 36 9.75 -9.33 -8.51
C ALA A 36 8.99 -8.64 -7.38
N ILE A 37 7.66 -8.72 -7.34
CA ILE A 37 6.88 -8.04 -6.31
C ILE A 37 5.65 -8.85 -5.91
N VAL A 38 5.49 -9.08 -4.61
CA VAL A 38 4.32 -9.72 -4.02
C VAL A 38 3.66 -8.73 -3.09
N LEU A 39 2.35 -8.58 -3.19
CA LEU A 39 1.60 -7.52 -2.52
C LEU A 39 0.48 -8.09 -1.65
N HIS A 40 0.27 -7.46 -0.51
CA HIS A 40 -0.81 -7.80 0.40
C HIS A 40 -1.39 -6.52 1.01
N VAL A 41 -2.72 -6.47 1.13
CA VAL A 41 -3.43 -5.34 1.70
C VAL A 41 -4.02 -5.70 3.04
N ASP A 42 -3.82 -4.83 4.00
CA ASP A 42 -4.49 -4.87 5.29
C ASP A 42 -5.05 -3.49 5.61
N SER A 43 -5.85 -3.38 6.65
CA SER A 43 -6.40 -2.10 7.05
C SER A 43 -6.47 -2.01 8.57
N GLU A 44 -6.15 -0.84 9.08
CA GLU A 44 -6.22 -0.54 10.49
C GLU A 44 -7.29 0.51 10.74
N ILE A 45 -8.23 0.20 11.62
CA ILE A 45 -9.29 1.12 12.01
C ILE A 45 -8.93 1.73 13.36
N ARG A 46 -8.89 3.04 13.42
CA ARG A 46 -8.71 3.74 14.68
C ARG A 46 -10.04 3.92 15.38
N ARG A 47 -10.02 3.62 16.68
CA ARG A 47 -11.19 3.60 17.56
C ARG A 47 -11.94 4.92 17.55
N GLY A 48 -13.26 4.85 17.29
CA GLY A 48 -14.17 5.99 17.43
C GLY A 48 -14.04 7.07 16.36
N ARG A 49 -13.48 6.73 15.19
CA ARG A 49 -13.25 7.70 14.13
C ARG A 49 -13.64 7.17 12.76
N ASP A 50 -14.07 8.10 11.90
CA ASP A 50 -14.19 7.86 10.47
C ASP A 50 -12.82 7.91 9.80
N TYR A 51 -11.90 7.12 10.32
CA TYR A 51 -10.52 7.12 9.91
C TYR A 51 -10.08 5.69 9.62
N VAL A 52 -9.52 5.50 8.47
CA VAL A 52 -8.92 4.22 8.06
C VAL A 52 -7.51 4.47 7.57
N ARG A 53 -6.59 3.71 8.12
CA ARG A 53 -5.23 3.69 7.59
C ARG A 53 -5.06 2.35 6.87
N VAL A 54 -4.77 2.43 5.59
CA VAL A 54 -4.59 1.23 4.75
C VAL A 54 -3.12 0.89 4.71
N ILE A 55 -2.83 -0.37 4.97
CA ILE A 55 -1.46 -0.87 5.01
C ILE A 55 -1.26 -1.79 3.81
N VAL A 56 -0.26 -1.49 3.00
CA VAL A 56 0.18 -2.35 1.91
C VAL A 56 1.53 -2.95 2.29
N LEU A 57 1.58 -4.27 2.31
CA LEU A 57 2.81 -5.01 2.56
C LEU A 57 3.31 -5.55 1.22
N ALA A 58 4.54 -5.22 0.88
CA ALA A 58 5.16 -5.66 -0.35
C ALA A 58 6.47 -6.38 -0.07
N THR A 59 6.67 -7.53 -0.72
CA THR A 59 7.97 -8.17 -0.80
C THR A 59 8.51 -7.88 -2.19
N VAL A 60 9.62 -7.17 -2.27
CA VAL A 60 10.15 -6.62 -3.52
C VAL A 60 11.58 -7.10 -3.74
N ASP A 61 11.86 -7.59 -4.94
CA ASP A 61 13.22 -7.87 -5.38
C ASP A 61 13.79 -6.62 -6.04
N ALA A 62 14.81 -6.04 -5.45
CA ALA A 62 15.39 -4.77 -5.88
C ALA A 62 16.89 -4.71 -5.56
N ASP A 63 17.60 -3.79 -6.19
CA ASP A 63 19.03 -3.61 -6.00
C ASP A 63 19.36 -2.85 -4.71
N ASP A 64 18.47 -1.94 -4.29
CA ASP A 64 18.67 -1.16 -3.08
C ASP A 64 17.32 -0.74 -2.46
N VAL A 65 17.41 -0.09 -1.29
CA VAL A 65 16.24 0.38 -0.52
C VAL A 65 15.40 1.37 -1.32
N ALA A 66 16.03 2.31 -2.01
CA ALA A 66 15.33 3.34 -2.78
C ALA A 66 14.52 2.72 -3.91
N GLU A 67 15.09 1.78 -4.64
CA GLU A 67 14.39 1.05 -5.71
C GLU A 67 13.22 0.26 -5.15
N ALA A 68 13.41 -0.44 -4.02
CA ALA A 68 12.34 -1.20 -3.38
C ALA A 68 11.15 -0.31 -3.03
N LEU A 69 11.43 0.86 -2.45
CA LEU A 69 10.40 1.83 -2.09
C LEU A 69 9.68 2.37 -3.32
N ASP A 70 10.41 2.71 -4.37
CA ASP A 70 9.85 3.22 -5.62
C ASP A 70 8.91 2.20 -6.27
N LEU A 71 9.30 0.93 -6.31
CA LEU A 71 8.49 -0.14 -6.87
C LEU A 71 7.20 -0.34 -6.07
N ALA A 72 7.28 -0.31 -4.74
CA ALA A 72 6.10 -0.43 -3.89
C ALA A 72 5.14 0.75 -4.10
N TRP A 73 5.65 1.98 -4.14
CA TRP A 73 4.83 3.17 -4.40
C TRP A 73 4.23 3.15 -5.80
N TRP A 74 4.97 2.69 -6.79
CA TRP A 74 4.45 2.55 -8.14
C TRP A 74 3.25 1.60 -8.17
N ALA A 75 3.36 0.44 -7.52
CA ALA A 75 2.26 -0.52 -7.42
C ALA A 75 1.05 0.08 -6.73
N PHE A 76 1.26 0.81 -5.62
CA PHE A 76 0.20 1.51 -4.91
C PHE A 76 -0.53 2.51 -5.81
N ARG A 77 0.21 3.36 -6.50
CA ARG A 77 -0.38 4.37 -7.38
C ARG A 77 -1.15 3.76 -8.54
N LYS A 78 -0.65 2.67 -9.10
CA LYS A 78 -1.38 1.94 -10.15
C LYS A 78 -2.68 1.35 -9.63
N ALA A 79 -2.66 0.76 -8.44
CA ALA A 79 -3.85 0.21 -7.81
C ALA A 79 -4.88 1.27 -7.45
N ALA A 80 -4.42 2.42 -6.95
CA ALA A 80 -5.30 3.55 -6.62
C ALA A 80 -5.94 4.18 -7.87
N GLY A 81 -5.25 4.11 -9.02
CA GLY A 81 -5.78 4.57 -10.30
C GLY A 81 -6.17 6.04 -10.28
N GLU A 82 -7.40 6.34 -10.71
CA GLU A 82 -7.92 7.70 -10.76
C GLU A 82 -8.36 8.22 -9.38
N ASP A 83 -8.45 7.35 -8.39
CA ASP A 83 -8.94 7.69 -7.05
C ASP A 83 -7.82 8.12 -6.09
N LEU A 84 -6.76 8.73 -6.60
CA LEU A 84 -5.67 9.24 -5.75
C LEU A 84 -6.15 10.32 -4.78
N ALA A 85 -7.16 11.10 -5.17
CA ALA A 85 -7.72 12.15 -4.30
C ALA A 85 -8.36 11.60 -3.02
N GLY A 86 -8.77 10.33 -3.00
CA GLY A 86 -9.30 9.67 -1.82
C GLY A 86 -8.24 9.24 -0.80
N TRP A 87 -6.96 9.44 -1.12
CA TRP A 87 -5.84 9.03 -0.27
C TRP A 87 -5.07 10.24 0.25
N ASP A 88 -4.78 10.25 1.53
CA ASP A 88 -3.96 11.31 2.12
C ASP A 88 -2.49 10.95 2.01
N LEU A 89 -1.92 11.22 0.85
CA LEU A 89 -0.52 10.90 0.56
C LEU A 89 0.46 11.75 1.38
N ALA A 90 0.03 12.94 1.83
CA ALA A 90 0.88 13.79 2.68
C ALA A 90 1.12 13.18 4.06
N ALA A 91 0.20 12.35 4.55
CA ALA A 91 0.31 11.66 5.82
C ALA A 91 0.75 10.20 5.67
N ALA A 92 1.19 9.80 4.48
CA ALA A 92 1.66 8.45 4.25
C ALA A 92 2.99 8.18 4.94
N GLU A 93 3.15 6.95 5.42
CA GLU A 93 4.37 6.48 6.05
C GLU A 93 4.88 5.24 5.33
N ALA A 94 6.18 5.03 5.33
CA ALA A 94 6.80 3.87 4.73
C ALA A 94 7.95 3.33 5.56
N GLU A 95 8.05 2.01 5.62
CA GLU A 95 9.19 1.32 6.20
C GLU A 95 9.75 0.36 5.16
N VAL A 96 11.06 0.29 5.05
CA VAL A 96 11.75 -0.66 4.18
C VAL A 96 12.82 -1.36 4.98
N ARG A 97 12.87 -2.69 4.89
CA ARG A 97 13.91 -3.48 5.53
C ARG A 97 14.28 -4.69 4.68
N PRO A 98 15.52 -5.18 4.77
CA PRO A 98 15.90 -6.40 4.07
C PRO A 98 15.13 -7.60 4.62
N GLU A 99 14.74 -8.50 3.73
CA GLU A 99 14.16 -9.78 4.11
C GLU A 99 15.25 -10.78 4.48
N GLY A 100 14.96 -11.69 5.41
CA GLY A 100 15.79 -12.86 5.66
C GLY A 100 16.92 -12.69 6.67
N HIS A 101 16.85 -11.70 7.53
CA HIS A 101 17.84 -11.49 8.59
C HIS A 101 17.24 -11.31 9.95
#